data_8efcf5980bdabe8a29a3ebba3d03c1af
#
_entry.id   8efcf5980bdabe8a29a3ebba3d03c1af
#
_cell.length_a   1.000
_cell.length_b   1.000
_cell.length_c   1.000
_cell.angle_alpha   90.00
_cell.angle_beta   90.00
_cell.angle_gamma   90.00
#
_symmetry.space_group_name_H-M   'P 1'
#
loop_
_entity.id
_entity.type
_entity.pdbx_description
1 polymer ?
#
loop_
_entity_poly.entity_id
_entity_poly.type
_entity_poly.pdbx_seq_one_letter_code
_entity_poly.pdbx_strand_id
1 'polypeptide(L)'
;MQGRIDEAIATLQSAIAANPRDGQAYLLLCRSYYAEEHQDQAVDACENAVRSLPGSSEAYDWLGRALGMKASHAGPFAGFGLARKVRTAFETAVQLDPRSAAAADDLSEFYINAPGIAGGGQDKATDLADRVQNHLPQVAHRIRAMLAEKNKDYGTAEHEFKAAVGDAKHPEALLDLGAYYMRRDQQMKAVETLKQCLTVDRSNDASIVDVASILNSRHLEPQLAEHALQEYLRSSVKSDAAPVIHVEVMLGKMMVARGDTGGAKIEFEKALELASGYAPAKQALRQL
;
A
#
# COMPACT_ATOMS: atom_id res chain seq x y z
N MET A 1 -10.64 11.70 1.45
CA MET A 1 -10.68 12.43 0.15
C MET A 1 -11.69 11.74 -0.77
N GLN A 2 -12.54 12.49 -1.49
CA GLN A 2 -13.57 11.90 -2.37
C GLN A 2 -13.01 11.38 -3.71
N GLY A 3 -11.70 11.15 -3.79
CA GLY A 3 -11.03 10.67 -5.00
C GLY A 3 -10.79 11.74 -6.09
N ARG A 4 -11.22 12.98 -5.91
CA ARG A 4 -11.03 14.09 -6.89
C ARG A 4 -9.61 14.60 -6.82
N ILE A 5 -8.67 13.85 -7.41
CA ILE A 5 -7.24 14.09 -7.25
C ILE A 5 -6.82 15.37 -7.98
N ASP A 6 -7.29 15.60 -9.21
CA ASP A 6 -6.97 16.82 -9.96
C ASP A 6 -7.37 18.10 -9.19
N GLU A 7 -8.57 18.11 -8.61
CA GLU A 7 -9.05 19.25 -7.80
C GLU A 7 -8.23 19.43 -6.52
N ALA A 8 -7.85 18.31 -5.87
CA ALA A 8 -7.01 18.33 -4.69
C ALA A 8 -5.63 18.90 -5.01
N ILE A 9 -4.99 18.46 -6.10
CA ILE A 9 -3.69 18.96 -6.56
C ILE A 9 -3.76 20.47 -6.81
N ALA A 10 -4.76 20.94 -7.57
CA ALA A 10 -4.91 22.37 -7.86
C ALA A 10 -5.12 23.21 -6.58
N THR A 11 -5.91 22.71 -5.64
CA THR A 11 -6.16 23.38 -4.36
C THR A 11 -4.89 23.43 -3.51
N LEU A 12 -4.14 22.32 -3.43
CA LEU A 12 -2.89 22.23 -2.66
C LEU A 12 -1.79 23.12 -3.26
N GLN A 13 -1.68 23.16 -4.59
CA GLN A 13 -0.75 24.06 -5.26
C GLN A 13 -1.07 25.54 -4.98
N SER A 14 -2.34 25.90 -4.93
CA SER A 14 -2.79 27.26 -4.58
C SER A 14 -2.48 27.58 -3.10
N ALA A 15 -2.68 26.62 -2.20
CA ALA A 15 -2.33 26.77 -0.77
C ALA A 15 -0.82 26.95 -0.57
N ILE A 16 -0.01 26.17 -1.28
CA ILE A 16 1.46 26.25 -1.25
C ILE A 16 1.94 27.59 -1.83
N ALA A 17 1.31 28.08 -2.90
CA ALA A 17 1.64 29.40 -3.45
C ALA A 17 1.37 30.53 -2.45
N ALA A 18 0.30 30.42 -1.66
CA ALA A 18 -0.02 31.38 -0.60
C ALA A 18 0.88 31.22 0.64
N ASN A 19 1.27 29.99 0.99
CA ASN A 19 2.17 29.68 2.10
C ASN A 19 3.21 28.62 1.71
N PRO A 20 4.39 29.03 1.18
CA PRO A 20 5.44 28.09 0.74
C PRO A 20 6.10 27.26 1.86
N ARG A 21 5.70 27.45 3.12
CA ARG A 21 6.17 26.65 4.27
C ARG A 21 5.10 25.70 4.82
N ASP A 22 3.97 25.58 4.13
CA ASP A 22 2.90 24.66 4.55
C ASP A 22 3.31 23.20 4.27
N GLY A 23 3.97 22.60 5.25
CA GLY A 23 4.43 21.20 5.16
C GLY A 23 3.29 20.19 5.05
N GLN A 24 2.11 20.50 5.62
CA GLN A 24 0.95 19.63 5.51
C GLN A 24 0.38 19.65 4.09
N ALA A 25 0.33 20.82 3.45
CA ALA A 25 -0.07 20.91 2.04
C ALA A 25 0.90 20.14 1.13
N TYR A 26 2.22 20.22 1.37
CA TYR A 26 3.20 19.39 0.64
C TYR A 26 3.02 17.90 0.86
N LEU A 27 2.73 17.45 2.10
CA LEU A 27 2.49 16.05 2.39
C LEU A 27 1.25 15.53 1.65
N LEU A 28 0.15 16.27 1.66
CA LEU A 28 -1.05 15.91 0.91
C LEU A 28 -0.81 15.92 -0.60
N LEU A 29 -0.01 16.86 -1.10
CA LEU A 29 0.37 16.92 -2.52
C LEU A 29 1.22 15.71 -2.92
N CYS A 30 2.19 15.31 -2.06
CA CYS A 30 2.95 14.08 -2.23
C CYS A 30 2.04 12.86 -2.37
N ARG A 31 1.09 12.68 -1.46
CA ARG A 31 0.13 11.57 -1.47
C ARG A 31 -0.76 11.59 -2.72
N SER A 32 -1.15 12.77 -3.18
CA SER A 32 -1.93 12.93 -4.42
C SER A 32 -1.13 12.50 -5.66
N TYR A 33 0.10 12.95 -5.80
CA TYR A 33 0.98 12.53 -6.90
C TYR A 33 1.37 11.07 -6.82
N TYR A 34 1.54 10.53 -5.61
CA TYR A 34 1.78 9.09 -5.41
C TYR A 34 0.61 8.25 -5.91
N ALA A 35 -0.63 8.66 -5.62
CA ALA A 35 -1.83 7.98 -6.08
C ALA A 35 -1.98 8.00 -7.61
N GLU A 36 -1.50 9.04 -8.29
CA GLU A 36 -1.45 9.12 -9.75
C GLU A 36 -0.22 8.46 -10.39
N GLU A 37 0.66 7.87 -9.58
CA GLU A 37 1.94 7.28 -10.01
C GLU A 37 2.89 8.31 -10.67
N HIS A 38 2.74 9.58 -10.34
CA HIS A 38 3.62 10.66 -10.79
C HIS A 38 4.89 10.71 -9.90
N GLN A 39 5.84 9.81 -10.19
CA GLN A 39 6.99 9.48 -9.34
C GLN A 39 7.84 10.70 -8.97
N ASP A 40 8.21 11.52 -9.95
CA ASP A 40 9.10 12.67 -9.74
C ASP A 40 8.41 13.74 -8.89
N GLN A 41 7.15 14.07 -9.24
CA GLN A 41 6.37 15.05 -8.51
C GLN A 41 6.07 14.58 -7.08
N ALA A 42 5.80 13.28 -6.87
CA ALA A 42 5.60 12.70 -5.55
C ALA A 42 6.87 12.86 -4.70
N VAL A 43 8.04 12.52 -5.21
CA VAL A 43 9.32 12.67 -4.49
C VAL A 43 9.59 14.14 -4.16
N ASP A 44 9.44 15.06 -5.12
CA ASP A 44 9.68 16.48 -4.92
C ASP A 44 8.75 17.07 -3.85
N ALA A 45 7.48 16.71 -3.87
CA ALA A 45 6.51 17.15 -2.87
C ALA A 45 6.82 16.56 -1.48
N CYS A 46 7.17 15.28 -1.39
CA CYS A 46 7.57 14.64 -0.13
C CYS A 46 8.87 15.25 0.44
N GLU A 47 9.87 15.56 -0.38
CA GLU A 47 11.10 16.23 0.06
C GLU A 47 10.80 17.63 0.62
N ASN A 48 9.84 18.35 0.05
CA ASN A 48 9.38 19.63 0.61
C ASN A 48 8.59 19.44 1.92
N ALA A 49 7.77 18.37 2.01
CA ALA A 49 7.05 18.04 3.22
C ALA A 49 8.03 17.77 4.39
N VAL A 50 9.02 16.90 4.23
CA VAL A 50 10.00 16.61 5.31
C VAL A 50 10.86 17.82 5.66
N ARG A 51 11.16 18.70 4.68
CA ARG A 51 11.90 19.95 4.96
C ARG A 51 11.09 20.89 5.85
N SER A 52 9.77 20.94 5.66
CA SER A 52 8.87 21.80 6.42
C SER A 52 8.38 21.15 7.72
N LEU A 53 8.38 19.82 7.80
CA LEU A 53 7.93 18.99 8.93
C LEU A 53 9.02 18.00 9.35
N PRO A 54 10.20 18.47 9.81
CA PRO A 54 11.35 17.60 10.09
C PRO A 54 11.11 16.61 11.24
N GLY A 55 10.07 16.79 12.05
CA GLY A 55 9.66 15.88 13.13
C GLY A 55 8.49 14.96 12.77
N SER A 56 8.03 14.95 11.53
CA SER A 56 6.88 14.14 11.13
C SER A 56 7.30 12.76 10.63
N SER A 57 7.02 11.71 11.42
CA SER A 57 7.17 10.31 11.01
C SER A 57 6.42 10.02 9.71
N GLU A 58 5.17 10.48 9.61
CA GLU A 58 4.34 10.30 8.41
C GLU A 58 4.99 10.90 7.15
N ALA A 59 5.56 12.10 7.24
CA ALA A 59 6.19 12.74 6.09
C ALA A 59 7.42 11.94 5.59
N TYR A 60 8.23 11.39 6.50
CA TYR A 60 9.36 10.53 6.14
C TYR A 60 8.90 9.17 5.59
N ASP A 61 7.84 8.60 6.13
CA ASP A 61 7.26 7.36 5.61
C ASP A 61 6.78 7.53 4.16
N TRP A 62 6.00 8.56 3.89
CA TRP A 62 5.58 8.90 2.53
C TRP A 62 6.75 9.22 1.58
N LEU A 63 7.82 9.84 2.08
CA LEU A 63 9.04 10.02 1.29
C LEU A 63 9.66 8.68 0.93
N GLY A 64 9.72 7.74 1.88
CA GLY A 64 10.20 6.38 1.64
C GLY A 64 9.40 5.67 0.55
N ARG A 65 8.06 5.72 0.63
CA ARG A 65 7.15 5.15 -0.37
C ARG A 65 7.32 5.79 -1.76
N ALA A 66 7.39 7.11 -1.85
CA ALA A 66 7.58 7.82 -3.12
C ALA A 66 8.94 7.48 -3.76
N LEU A 67 10.01 7.44 -2.96
CA LEU A 67 11.33 7.01 -3.42
C LEU A 67 11.34 5.53 -3.84
N GLY A 68 10.62 4.67 -3.13
CA GLY A 68 10.44 3.25 -3.48
C GLY A 68 9.74 3.08 -4.83
N MET A 69 8.65 3.81 -5.05
CA MET A 69 7.95 3.85 -6.33
C MET A 69 8.88 4.30 -7.47
N LYS A 70 9.66 5.36 -7.25
CA LYS A 70 10.66 5.82 -8.24
C LYS A 70 11.76 4.78 -8.47
N ALA A 71 12.22 4.10 -7.42
CA ALA A 71 13.26 3.08 -7.51
C ALA A 71 12.82 1.85 -8.33
N SER A 72 11.53 1.46 -8.23
CA SER A 72 10.99 0.31 -8.97
C SER A 72 10.97 0.52 -10.50
N HIS A 73 11.00 1.77 -10.96
CA HIS A 73 11.05 2.13 -12.38
C HIS A 73 12.45 2.57 -12.85
N ALA A 74 13.41 2.68 -11.92
CA ALA A 74 14.76 3.11 -12.23
C ALA A 74 15.63 1.94 -12.72
N GLY A 75 16.61 2.24 -13.57
CA GLY A 75 17.61 1.25 -13.92
C GLY A 75 18.48 0.84 -12.71
N PRO A 76 19.22 -0.29 -12.79
CA PRO A 76 19.88 -0.91 -11.64
C PRO A 76 20.78 0.05 -10.84
N PHE A 77 21.60 0.86 -11.52
CA PHE A 77 22.52 1.78 -10.83
C PHE A 77 21.81 2.92 -10.10
N ALA A 78 20.80 3.54 -10.74
CA ALA A 78 19.98 4.58 -10.13
C ALA A 78 19.12 4.01 -8.98
N GLY A 79 18.60 2.80 -9.16
CA GLY A 79 17.82 2.07 -8.16
C GLY A 79 18.58 1.86 -6.85
N PHE A 80 19.89 1.54 -6.87
CA PHE A 80 20.68 1.41 -5.64
C PHE A 80 20.82 2.72 -4.86
N GLY A 81 21.02 3.84 -5.57
CA GLY A 81 21.06 5.15 -4.93
C GLY A 81 19.75 5.52 -4.25
N LEU A 82 18.64 5.25 -4.95
CA LEU A 82 17.28 5.46 -4.43
C LEU A 82 16.99 4.53 -3.25
N ALA A 83 17.32 3.24 -3.32
CA ALA A 83 17.08 2.29 -2.24
C ALA A 83 17.75 2.69 -0.92
N ARG A 84 18.94 3.32 -0.97
CA ARG A 84 19.57 3.89 0.23
C ARG A 84 18.76 5.04 0.81
N LYS A 85 18.20 5.91 -0.04
CA LYS A 85 17.33 7.01 0.40
C LYS A 85 16.03 6.47 0.99
N VAL A 86 15.42 5.45 0.37
CA VAL A 86 14.23 4.73 0.90
C VAL A 86 14.51 4.25 2.31
N ARG A 87 15.60 3.50 2.50
CA ARG A 87 15.99 3.01 3.83
C ARG A 87 16.09 4.14 4.84
N THR A 88 16.84 5.20 4.51
CA THR A 88 17.04 6.33 5.43
C THR A 88 15.72 7.01 5.79
N ALA A 89 14.80 7.14 4.85
CA ALA A 89 13.48 7.73 5.09
C ALA A 89 12.66 6.85 6.06
N PHE A 90 12.56 5.54 5.81
CA PHE A 90 11.83 4.63 6.70
C PHE A 90 12.49 4.49 8.09
N GLU A 91 13.83 4.40 8.16
CA GLU A 91 14.55 4.40 9.45
C GLU A 91 14.26 5.67 10.26
N THR A 92 14.21 6.83 9.59
CA THR A 92 13.86 8.11 10.23
C THR A 92 12.40 8.13 10.68
N ALA A 93 11.49 7.61 9.88
CA ALA A 93 10.08 7.53 10.25
C ALA A 93 9.87 6.72 11.54
N VAL A 94 10.46 5.52 11.62
CA VAL A 94 10.39 4.67 12.82
C VAL A 94 11.11 5.31 14.01
N GLN A 95 12.20 6.04 13.79
CA GLN A 95 12.90 6.74 14.86
C GLN A 95 12.05 7.89 15.44
N LEU A 96 11.32 8.63 14.59
CA LEU A 96 10.46 9.74 15.01
C LEU A 96 9.20 9.26 15.72
N ASP A 97 8.61 8.16 15.26
CA ASP A 97 7.47 7.53 15.93
C ASP A 97 7.63 5.99 15.97
N PRO A 98 8.24 5.44 17.03
CA PRO A 98 8.38 3.99 17.20
C PRO A 98 7.05 3.22 17.34
N ARG A 99 5.92 3.93 17.52
CA ARG A 99 4.58 3.33 17.63
C ARG A 99 3.80 3.37 16.33
N SER A 100 4.37 3.93 15.27
CA SER A 100 3.77 3.89 13.93
C SER A 100 3.85 2.48 13.34
N ALA A 101 2.71 1.78 13.28
CA ALA A 101 2.64 0.47 12.65
C ALA A 101 3.02 0.57 11.17
N ALA A 102 2.50 1.57 10.45
CA ALA A 102 2.79 1.79 9.03
C ALA A 102 4.29 1.95 8.76
N ALA A 103 4.98 2.81 9.52
CA ALA A 103 6.41 3.02 9.35
C ALA A 103 7.24 1.74 9.70
N ALA A 104 6.81 0.99 10.71
CA ALA A 104 7.46 -0.27 11.08
C ALA A 104 7.25 -1.36 10.02
N ASP A 105 6.06 -1.43 9.43
CA ASP A 105 5.75 -2.36 8.34
C ASP A 105 6.56 -2.04 7.09
N ASP A 106 6.57 -0.79 6.62
CA ASP A 106 7.33 -0.36 5.45
C ASP A 106 8.85 -0.60 5.62
N LEU A 107 9.40 -0.26 6.81
CA LEU A 107 10.80 -0.53 7.11
C LEU A 107 11.10 -2.04 7.13
N SER A 108 10.20 -2.84 7.70
CA SER A 108 10.37 -4.29 7.76
C SER A 108 10.39 -4.93 6.37
N GLU A 109 9.47 -4.51 5.51
CA GLU A 109 9.43 -4.96 4.12
C GLU A 109 10.69 -4.58 3.36
N PHE A 110 11.20 -3.37 3.58
CA PHE A 110 12.47 -2.96 3.01
C PHE A 110 13.61 -3.87 3.50
N TYR A 111 13.75 -4.09 4.81
CA TYR A 111 14.83 -4.95 5.34
C TYR A 111 14.74 -6.38 4.85
N ILE A 112 13.55 -6.94 4.73
CA ILE A 112 13.33 -8.31 4.26
C ILE A 112 13.62 -8.43 2.77
N ASN A 113 13.21 -7.48 1.94
CA ASN A 113 13.18 -7.63 0.49
C ASN A 113 14.37 -6.98 -0.24
N ALA A 114 14.95 -5.90 0.32
CA ALA A 114 16.04 -5.21 -0.32
C ALA A 114 17.35 -6.01 -0.24
N PRO A 115 18.22 -5.93 -1.27
CA PRO A 115 19.55 -6.52 -1.20
C PRO A 115 20.40 -5.91 -0.08
N GLY A 116 21.32 -6.70 0.53
CA GLY A 116 22.22 -6.21 1.58
C GLY A 116 23.05 -4.99 1.19
N ILE A 117 23.47 -4.88 -0.08
CA ILE A 117 24.20 -3.72 -0.62
C ILE A 117 23.35 -2.44 -0.60
N ALA A 118 22.02 -2.54 -0.66
CA ALA A 118 21.08 -1.44 -0.50
C ALA A 118 20.75 -1.15 0.97
N GLY A 119 21.18 -2.03 1.86
CA GLY A 119 21.00 -1.93 3.30
C GLY A 119 19.84 -2.77 3.85
N GLY A 120 19.29 -3.71 3.06
CA GLY A 120 18.44 -4.79 3.54
C GLY A 120 19.23 -5.74 4.45
N GLY A 121 18.54 -6.66 5.13
CA GLY A 121 19.14 -7.69 5.99
C GLY A 121 18.10 -8.30 6.92
N GLN A 122 18.12 -9.64 7.02
CA GLN A 122 17.19 -10.36 7.89
C GLN A 122 17.48 -10.11 9.39
N ASP A 123 18.74 -9.90 9.74
CA ASP A 123 19.20 -9.46 11.06
C ASP A 123 18.53 -8.15 11.47
N LYS A 124 18.49 -7.17 10.59
CA LYS A 124 17.84 -5.87 10.84
C LYS A 124 16.33 -5.99 11.01
N ALA A 125 15.70 -6.86 10.21
CA ALA A 125 14.28 -7.12 10.35
C ALA A 125 13.98 -7.82 11.69
N THR A 126 14.84 -8.75 12.12
CA THR A 126 14.73 -9.39 13.44
C THR A 126 14.88 -8.37 14.57
N ASP A 127 15.91 -7.51 14.51
CA ASP A 127 16.12 -6.44 15.49
C ASP A 127 14.94 -5.47 15.54
N LEU A 128 14.32 -5.18 14.40
CA LEU A 128 13.11 -4.34 14.35
C LEU A 128 11.94 -5.04 15.04
N ALA A 129 11.69 -6.33 14.74
CA ALA A 129 10.63 -7.09 15.40
C ALA A 129 10.78 -7.10 16.92
N ASP A 130 11.99 -7.29 17.43
CA ASP A 130 12.27 -7.30 18.87
C ASP A 130 12.05 -5.93 19.51
N ARG A 131 12.43 -4.84 18.82
CA ARG A 131 12.20 -3.47 19.28
C ARG A 131 10.72 -3.11 19.38
N VAL A 132 9.89 -3.55 18.43
CA VAL A 132 8.47 -3.18 18.39
C VAL A 132 7.56 -4.15 19.16
N GLN A 133 8.05 -5.31 19.58
CA GLN A 133 7.29 -6.39 20.24
C GLN A 133 6.35 -5.92 21.36
N ASN A 134 6.80 -4.99 22.19
CA ASN A 134 6.03 -4.60 23.40
C ASN A 134 4.90 -3.62 23.11
N HIS A 135 4.91 -2.93 21.97
CA HIS A 135 3.92 -1.89 21.66
C HIS A 135 3.20 -2.10 20.32
N LEU A 136 3.77 -2.93 19.43
CA LEU A 136 3.19 -3.37 18.17
C LEU A 136 3.36 -4.89 18.02
N PRO A 137 2.80 -5.72 18.92
CA PRO A 137 3.04 -7.16 18.92
C PRO A 137 2.60 -7.83 17.60
N GLN A 138 1.50 -7.39 16.98
CA GLN A 138 1.03 -7.91 15.71
C GLN A 138 2.03 -7.63 14.56
N VAL A 139 2.67 -6.44 14.54
CA VAL A 139 3.72 -6.11 13.57
C VAL A 139 4.95 -6.98 13.80
N ALA A 140 5.35 -7.18 15.05
CA ALA A 140 6.48 -8.07 15.39
C ALA A 140 6.24 -9.51 14.93
N HIS A 141 5.03 -10.04 15.15
CA HIS A 141 4.64 -11.37 14.65
C HIS A 141 4.64 -11.41 13.11
N ARG A 142 4.09 -10.39 12.44
CA ARG A 142 4.13 -10.26 10.98
C ARG A 142 5.57 -10.32 10.44
N ILE A 143 6.48 -9.54 11.01
CA ILE A 143 7.90 -9.52 10.59
C ILE A 143 8.53 -10.92 10.75
N ARG A 144 8.34 -11.59 11.88
CA ARG A 144 8.85 -12.95 12.12
C ARG A 144 8.26 -13.96 11.14
N ALA A 145 6.96 -13.84 10.86
CA ALA A 145 6.28 -14.69 9.88
C ALA A 145 6.90 -14.54 8.48
N MET A 146 7.11 -13.31 8.02
CA MET A 146 7.73 -13.03 6.72
C MET A 146 9.18 -13.54 6.64
N LEU A 147 9.97 -13.40 7.72
CA LEU A 147 11.32 -13.94 7.81
C LEU A 147 11.32 -15.47 7.75
N ALA A 148 10.44 -16.13 8.49
CA ALA A 148 10.29 -17.58 8.48
C ALA A 148 9.88 -18.09 7.09
N GLU A 149 8.92 -17.42 6.45
CA GLU A 149 8.50 -17.75 5.06
C GLU A 149 9.67 -17.62 4.09
N LYS A 150 10.43 -16.53 4.16
CA LYS A 150 11.62 -16.31 3.32
C LYS A 150 12.68 -17.39 3.51
N ASN A 151 12.83 -17.89 4.74
CA ASN A 151 13.73 -18.98 5.08
C ASN A 151 13.11 -20.38 4.82
N LYS A 152 11.90 -20.44 4.27
CA LYS A 152 11.15 -21.68 3.98
C LYS A 152 10.79 -22.49 5.25
N ASP A 153 10.82 -21.86 6.40
CA ASP A 153 10.26 -22.43 7.64
C ASP A 153 8.76 -22.10 7.71
N TYR A 154 8.01 -22.89 6.95
CA TYR A 154 6.58 -22.65 6.77
C TYR A 154 5.75 -22.95 8.01
N GLY A 155 6.25 -23.81 8.91
CA GLY A 155 5.60 -24.10 10.19
C GLY A 155 5.62 -22.88 11.10
N THR A 156 6.80 -22.30 11.29
CA THR A 156 6.97 -21.06 12.05
C THR A 156 6.24 -19.92 11.39
N ALA A 157 6.30 -19.78 10.05
CA ALA A 157 5.59 -18.73 9.33
C ALA A 157 4.07 -18.78 9.59
N GLU A 158 3.43 -19.96 9.46
CA GLU A 158 2.00 -20.10 9.73
C GLU A 158 1.65 -19.79 11.19
N HIS A 159 2.49 -20.22 12.13
CA HIS A 159 2.31 -19.93 13.54
C HIS A 159 2.35 -18.43 13.82
N GLU A 160 3.35 -17.74 13.31
CA GLU A 160 3.55 -16.30 13.52
C GLU A 160 2.47 -15.46 12.81
N PHE A 161 2.05 -15.81 11.59
CA PHE A 161 0.91 -15.13 10.95
C PHE A 161 -0.39 -15.28 11.76
N LYS A 162 -0.66 -16.47 12.32
CA LYS A 162 -1.80 -16.68 13.20
C LYS A 162 -1.68 -15.88 14.50
N ALA A 163 -0.48 -15.78 15.06
CA ALA A 163 -0.24 -14.95 16.24
C ALA A 163 -0.47 -13.45 15.94
N ALA A 164 -0.12 -12.97 14.74
CA ALA A 164 -0.41 -11.61 14.33
C ALA A 164 -1.91 -11.32 14.25
N VAL A 165 -2.73 -12.28 13.80
CA VAL A 165 -4.20 -12.15 13.79
C VAL A 165 -4.77 -11.98 15.19
N GLY A 166 -4.29 -12.77 16.16
CA GLY A 166 -4.70 -12.72 17.56
C GLY A 166 -6.22 -12.81 17.77
N ASP A 167 -6.68 -12.45 18.95
CA ASP A 167 -8.10 -12.45 19.29
C ASP A 167 -8.87 -11.29 18.66
N ALA A 168 -8.21 -10.16 18.42
CA ALA A 168 -8.81 -8.95 17.84
C ALA A 168 -9.13 -9.09 16.35
N LYS A 169 -8.59 -10.12 15.67
CA LYS A 169 -8.81 -10.39 14.24
C LYS A 169 -8.60 -9.15 13.37
N HIS A 170 -7.43 -8.52 13.51
CA HIS A 170 -7.10 -7.34 12.72
C HIS A 170 -7.21 -7.64 11.20
N PRO A 171 -7.90 -6.80 10.42
CA PRO A 171 -8.12 -7.06 8.99
C PRO A 171 -6.82 -7.24 8.21
N GLU A 172 -5.81 -6.41 8.47
CA GLU A 172 -4.49 -6.50 7.82
C GLU A 172 -3.79 -7.84 8.13
N ALA A 173 -3.85 -8.32 9.38
CA ALA A 173 -3.26 -9.60 9.75
C ALA A 173 -4.00 -10.79 9.14
N LEU A 174 -5.33 -10.71 9.00
CA LEU A 174 -6.12 -11.71 8.28
C LEU A 174 -5.78 -11.70 6.78
N LEU A 175 -5.57 -10.52 6.20
CA LEU A 175 -5.12 -10.36 4.83
C LEU A 175 -3.76 -11.03 4.60
N ASP A 176 -2.78 -10.76 5.47
CA ASP A 176 -1.44 -11.35 5.39
C ASP A 176 -1.47 -12.88 5.52
N LEU A 177 -2.27 -13.41 6.46
CA LEU A 177 -2.45 -14.86 6.62
C LEU A 177 -3.13 -15.48 5.39
N GLY A 178 -4.16 -14.82 4.84
CA GLY A 178 -4.82 -15.26 3.61
C GLY A 178 -3.87 -15.24 2.41
N ALA A 179 -3.07 -14.19 2.26
CA ALA A 179 -2.04 -14.08 1.23
C ALA A 179 -0.94 -15.15 1.40
N TYR A 180 -0.53 -15.43 2.62
CA TYR A 180 0.40 -16.54 2.93
C TYR A 180 -0.16 -17.87 2.46
N TYR A 181 -1.40 -18.21 2.82
CA TYR A 181 -2.03 -19.46 2.36
C TYR A 181 -2.13 -19.51 0.83
N MET A 182 -2.38 -18.38 0.17
CA MET A 182 -2.41 -18.30 -1.28
C MET A 182 -1.05 -18.61 -1.90
N ARG A 183 0.04 -18.05 -1.36
CA ARG A 183 1.42 -18.35 -1.80
C ARG A 183 1.81 -19.82 -1.55
N ARG A 184 1.19 -20.46 -0.57
CA ARG A 184 1.38 -21.89 -0.24
C ARG A 184 0.45 -22.83 -1.01
N ASP A 185 -0.32 -22.32 -1.98
CA ASP A 185 -1.31 -23.06 -2.76
C ASP A 185 -2.40 -23.76 -1.90
N GLN A 186 -2.63 -23.23 -0.69
CA GLN A 186 -3.67 -23.69 0.23
C GLN A 186 -4.96 -22.88 0.00
N GLN A 187 -5.52 -22.97 -1.21
CA GLN A 187 -6.60 -22.12 -1.71
C GLN A 187 -7.83 -22.08 -0.80
N MET A 188 -8.27 -23.23 -0.26
CA MET A 188 -9.43 -23.28 0.64
C MET A 188 -9.21 -22.46 1.91
N LYS A 189 -8.06 -22.63 2.56
CA LYS A 189 -7.73 -21.84 3.76
C LYS A 189 -7.58 -20.34 3.44
N ALA A 190 -6.98 -20.02 2.29
CA ALA A 190 -6.83 -18.65 1.83
C ALA A 190 -8.18 -17.98 1.64
N VAL A 191 -9.10 -18.59 0.88
CA VAL A 191 -10.44 -18.04 0.63
C VAL A 191 -11.23 -17.89 1.93
N GLU A 192 -11.17 -18.87 2.84
CA GLU A 192 -11.85 -18.79 4.14
C GLU A 192 -11.32 -17.63 4.97
N THR A 193 -9.98 -17.48 5.06
CA THR A 193 -9.34 -16.40 5.82
C THR A 193 -9.64 -15.03 5.22
N LEU A 194 -9.61 -14.90 3.88
CA LEU A 194 -9.94 -13.66 3.19
C LEU A 194 -11.44 -13.29 3.36
N LYS A 195 -12.34 -14.29 3.37
CA LYS A 195 -13.76 -14.05 3.72
C LYS A 195 -13.93 -13.56 5.15
N GLN A 196 -13.16 -14.09 6.10
CA GLN A 196 -13.15 -13.57 7.48
C GLN A 196 -12.68 -12.12 7.51
N CYS A 197 -11.63 -11.75 6.76
CA CYS A 197 -11.18 -10.37 6.65
C CYS A 197 -12.31 -9.43 6.21
N LEU A 198 -13.19 -9.85 5.30
CA LEU A 198 -14.33 -9.05 4.85
C LEU A 198 -15.43 -8.87 5.92
N THR A 199 -15.42 -9.66 6.98
CA THR A 199 -16.47 -9.60 8.04
C THR A 199 -16.08 -8.77 9.26
N VAL A 200 -14.82 -8.40 9.41
CA VAL A 200 -14.33 -7.57 10.52
C VAL A 200 -14.53 -6.08 10.25
N ASP A 201 -14.48 -5.25 11.29
CA ASP A 201 -14.56 -3.80 11.13
C ASP A 201 -13.33 -3.26 10.39
N ARG A 202 -13.57 -2.58 9.29
CA ARG A 202 -12.57 -2.03 8.38
C ARG A 202 -12.74 -0.52 8.19
N SER A 203 -13.20 0.17 9.22
CA SER A 203 -13.61 1.57 9.13
C SER A 203 -12.57 2.53 8.55
N ASN A 204 -11.29 2.15 8.48
CA ASN A 204 -10.21 3.02 7.98
C ASN A 204 -9.14 2.30 7.13
N ASP A 205 -9.38 1.07 6.68
CA ASP A 205 -8.35 0.33 5.95
C ASP A 205 -8.75 -0.03 4.51
N ALA A 206 -7.76 -0.41 3.71
CA ALA A 206 -7.88 -0.81 2.33
C ALA A 206 -8.01 -2.33 2.15
N SER A 207 -8.02 -3.12 3.22
CA SER A 207 -7.95 -4.59 3.17
C SER A 207 -9.02 -5.21 2.29
N ILE A 208 -10.21 -4.57 2.19
CA ILE A 208 -11.28 -5.03 1.29
C ILE A 208 -10.85 -5.05 -0.18
N VAL A 209 -10.05 -4.05 -0.59
CA VAL A 209 -9.52 -3.95 -1.96
C VAL A 209 -8.42 -4.97 -2.18
N ASP A 210 -7.56 -5.18 -1.18
CA ASP A 210 -6.48 -6.15 -1.25
C ASP A 210 -7.02 -7.58 -1.28
N VAL A 211 -8.08 -7.89 -0.50
CA VAL A 211 -8.81 -9.17 -0.60
C VAL A 211 -9.29 -9.38 -2.03
N ALA A 212 -9.95 -8.38 -2.62
CA ALA A 212 -10.43 -8.48 -4.00
C ALA A 212 -9.28 -8.69 -4.99
N SER A 213 -8.16 -7.98 -4.81
CA SER A 213 -6.95 -8.12 -5.63
C SER A 213 -6.38 -9.55 -5.59
N ILE A 214 -6.24 -10.11 -4.37
CA ILE A 214 -5.71 -11.47 -4.18
C ILE A 214 -6.63 -12.50 -4.83
N LEU A 215 -7.94 -12.42 -4.59
CA LEU A 215 -8.92 -13.34 -5.17
C LEU A 215 -8.92 -13.26 -6.70
N ASN A 216 -8.91 -12.04 -7.25
CA ASN A 216 -8.90 -11.82 -8.69
C ASN A 216 -7.61 -12.34 -9.35
N SER A 217 -6.46 -12.16 -8.73
CA SER A 217 -5.16 -12.63 -9.27
C SER A 217 -5.08 -14.14 -9.46
N ARG A 218 -5.92 -14.89 -8.77
CA ARG A 218 -6.03 -16.35 -8.83
C ARG A 218 -7.32 -16.83 -9.47
N HIS A 219 -8.13 -15.92 -10.00
CA HIS A 219 -9.45 -16.21 -10.58
C HIS A 219 -10.38 -16.96 -9.61
N LEU A 220 -10.26 -16.68 -8.30
CA LEU A 220 -11.07 -17.26 -7.23
C LEU A 220 -12.18 -16.30 -6.84
N GLU A 221 -13.39 -16.83 -6.61
CA GLU A 221 -14.53 -16.06 -6.09
C GLU A 221 -14.75 -14.72 -6.83
N PRO A 222 -14.82 -14.68 -8.18
CA PRO A 222 -14.83 -13.41 -8.93
C PRO A 222 -16.01 -12.49 -8.54
N GLN A 223 -17.18 -13.06 -8.21
CA GLN A 223 -18.33 -12.29 -7.76
C GLN A 223 -18.09 -11.63 -6.40
N LEU A 224 -17.40 -12.32 -5.48
CA LEU A 224 -17.04 -11.78 -4.18
C LEU A 224 -16.01 -10.66 -4.33
N ALA A 225 -15.00 -10.84 -5.17
CA ALA A 225 -13.98 -9.83 -5.45
C ALA A 225 -14.62 -8.57 -6.05
N GLU A 226 -15.49 -8.72 -7.04
CA GLU A 226 -16.20 -7.58 -7.63
C GLU A 226 -17.11 -6.87 -6.61
N HIS A 227 -17.84 -7.63 -5.79
CA HIS A 227 -18.69 -7.08 -4.75
C HIS A 227 -17.88 -6.27 -3.72
N ALA A 228 -16.73 -6.78 -3.31
CA ALA A 228 -15.83 -6.09 -2.38
C ALA A 228 -15.34 -4.74 -2.93
N LEU A 229 -14.94 -4.68 -4.21
CA LEU A 229 -14.55 -3.41 -4.84
C LEU A 229 -15.73 -2.43 -4.91
N GLN A 230 -16.92 -2.90 -5.27
CA GLN A 230 -18.12 -2.07 -5.32
C GLN A 230 -18.53 -1.57 -3.93
N GLU A 231 -18.40 -2.40 -2.88
CA GLU A 231 -18.62 -2.01 -1.49
C GLU A 231 -17.67 -0.89 -1.09
N TYR A 232 -16.36 -1.04 -1.38
CA TYR A 232 -15.39 -0.01 -1.12
C TYR A 232 -15.73 1.30 -1.84
N LEU A 233 -16.08 1.24 -3.13
CA LEU A 233 -16.43 2.44 -3.91
C LEU A 233 -17.67 3.17 -3.36
N ARG A 234 -18.66 2.45 -2.80
CA ARG A 234 -19.83 3.04 -2.17
C ARG A 234 -19.57 3.56 -0.75
N SER A 235 -18.57 3.05 -0.06
CA SER A 235 -18.21 3.47 1.29
C SER A 235 -17.83 4.96 1.32
N SER A 236 -18.16 5.65 2.40
CA SER A 236 -17.68 7.01 2.68
C SER A 236 -16.21 7.01 3.15
N VAL A 237 -15.71 5.88 3.61
CA VAL A 237 -14.34 5.72 4.08
C VAL A 237 -13.45 5.31 2.91
N LYS A 238 -12.38 6.06 2.69
CA LYS A 238 -11.39 5.81 1.65
C LYS A 238 -10.00 5.83 2.26
N SER A 239 -9.12 4.98 1.74
CA SER A 239 -7.72 4.89 2.14
C SER A 239 -6.80 5.34 1.02
N ASP A 240 -5.67 5.96 1.37
CA ASP A 240 -4.62 6.29 0.39
C ASP A 240 -3.87 5.04 -0.09
N ALA A 241 -3.94 3.95 0.67
CA ALA A 241 -3.42 2.65 0.24
C ALA A 241 -4.25 2.03 -0.90
N ALA A 242 -5.54 2.45 -1.03
CA ALA A 242 -6.43 2.02 -2.10
C ALA A 242 -7.12 3.23 -2.77
N PRO A 243 -6.40 4.06 -3.52
CA PRO A 243 -6.98 5.20 -4.20
C PRO A 243 -8.16 4.79 -5.09
N VAL A 244 -9.24 5.57 -5.06
CA VAL A 244 -10.47 5.27 -5.82
C VAL A 244 -10.19 5.01 -7.30
N ILE A 245 -9.30 5.79 -7.92
CA ILE A 245 -8.91 5.63 -9.33
C ILE A 245 -8.29 4.26 -9.63
N HIS A 246 -7.54 3.69 -8.70
CA HIS A 246 -6.98 2.34 -8.84
C HIS A 246 -8.08 1.29 -8.76
N VAL A 247 -9.02 1.48 -7.84
CA VAL A 247 -10.15 0.55 -7.62
C VAL A 247 -11.09 0.54 -8.82
N GLU A 248 -11.41 1.71 -9.40
CA GLU A 248 -12.22 1.82 -10.63
C GLU A 248 -11.54 1.08 -11.80
N VAL A 249 -10.23 1.27 -11.98
CA VAL A 249 -9.49 0.56 -13.03
C VAL A 249 -9.45 -0.94 -12.77
N MET A 250 -9.28 -1.38 -11.52
CA MET A 250 -9.32 -2.80 -11.16
C MET A 250 -10.68 -3.41 -11.49
N LEU A 251 -11.76 -2.75 -11.10
CA LEU A 251 -13.13 -3.18 -11.39
C LEU A 251 -13.38 -3.27 -12.90
N GLY A 252 -12.99 -2.25 -13.66
CA GLY A 252 -13.10 -2.26 -15.11
C GLY A 252 -12.33 -3.41 -15.76
N LYS A 253 -11.10 -3.71 -15.30
CA LYS A 253 -10.34 -4.88 -15.79
C LYS A 253 -11.03 -6.21 -15.50
N MET A 254 -11.67 -6.36 -14.34
CA MET A 254 -12.47 -7.55 -14.03
C MET A 254 -13.69 -7.69 -14.96
N MET A 255 -14.34 -6.56 -15.29
CA MET A 255 -15.44 -6.54 -16.25
C MET A 255 -14.99 -6.94 -17.67
N VAL A 256 -13.81 -6.45 -18.13
CA VAL A 256 -13.20 -6.91 -19.41
C VAL A 256 -13.00 -8.42 -19.40
N ALA A 257 -12.45 -8.98 -18.33
CA ALA A 257 -12.17 -10.41 -18.23
C ALA A 257 -13.42 -11.30 -18.36
N ARG A 258 -14.61 -10.78 -17.99
CA ARG A 258 -15.89 -11.49 -18.17
C ARG A 258 -16.65 -11.11 -19.48
N GLY A 259 -16.05 -10.25 -20.32
CA GLY A 259 -16.64 -9.83 -21.60
C GLY A 259 -17.57 -8.59 -21.52
N ASP A 260 -17.68 -7.92 -20.36
CA ASP A 260 -18.47 -6.71 -20.18
C ASP A 260 -17.61 -5.45 -20.50
N THR A 261 -17.36 -5.24 -21.79
CA THR A 261 -16.58 -4.08 -22.26
C THR A 261 -17.31 -2.74 -22.06
N GLY A 262 -18.65 -2.76 -22.10
CA GLY A 262 -19.47 -1.57 -21.87
C GLY A 262 -19.38 -1.08 -20.42
N GLY A 263 -19.53 -1.98 -19.47
CA GLY A 263 -19.34 -1.68 -18.05
C GLY A 263 -17.90 -1.26 -17.75
N ALA A 264 -16.91 -1.96 -18.29
CA ALA A 264 -15.50 -1.64 -18.12
C ALA A 264 -15.16 -0.20 -18.58
N LYS A 265 -15.68 0.21 -19.74
CA LYS A 265 -15.50 1.57 -20.25
C LYS A 265 -15.97 2.62 -19.24
N ILE A 266 -17.15 2.42 -18.65
CA ILE A 266 -17.72 3.33 -17.65
C ILE A 266 -16.78 3.46 -16.43
N GLU A 267 -16.24 2.35 -15.93
CA GLU A 267 -15.36 2.40 -14.76
C GLU A 267 -14.02 3.10 -15.10
N PHE A 268 -13.46 2.89 -16.28
CA PHE A 268 -12.26 3.59 -16.69
C PHE A 268 -12.50 5.11 -16.89
N GLU A 269 -13.67 5.49 -17.43
CA GLU A 269 -14.07 6.89 -17.57
C GLU A 269 -14.25 7.56 -16.20
N LYS A 270 -14.87 6.89 -15.22
CA LYS A 270 -14.95 7.39 -13.83
C LYS A 270 -13.59 7.66 -13.23
N ALA A 271 -12.62 6.76 -13.43
CA ALA A 271 -11.25 7.00 -12.95
C ALA A 271 -10.65 8.28 -13.57
N LEU A 272 -10.92 8.55 -14.87
CA LEU A 272 -10.44 9.75 -15.56
C LEU A 272 -11.20 11.02 -15.16
N GLU A 273 -12.45 10.93 -14.71
CA GLU A 273 -13.18 12.06 -14.14
C GLU A 273 -12.54 12.54 -12.81
N LEU A 274 -11.91 11.63 -12.07
CA LEU A 274 -11.26 11.92 -10.79
C LEU A 274 -9.80 12.36 -10.96
N ALA A 275 -9.11 11.80 -11.96
CA ALA A 275 -7.71 12.06 -12.30
C ALA A 275 -7.53 11.97 -13.82
N SER A 276 -7.69 13.10 -14.49
CA SER A 276 -7.70 13.18 -15.98
C SER A 276 -6.37 12.75 -16.61
N GLY A 277 -5.28 12.82 -15.83
CA GLY A 277 -3.93 12.40 -16.20
C GLY A 277 -3.66 10.90 -16.06
N TYR A 278 -4.51 10.14 -15.36
CA TYR A 278 -4.19 8.79 -14.89
C TYR A 278 -3.90 7.81 -16.04
N ALA A 279 -2.63 7.45 -16.18
CA ALA A 279 -2.12 6.66 -17.30
C ALA A 279 -2.72 5.24 -17.38
N PRO A 280 -2.91 4.48 -16.26
CA PRO A 280 -3.50 3.15 -16.32
C PRO A 280 -4.93 3.12 -16.88
N ALA A 281 -5.78 4.11 -16.56
CA ALA A 281 -7.13 4.20 -17.11
C ALA A 281 -7.11 4.53 -18.61
N LYS A 282 -6.25 5.48 -19.04
CA LYS A 282 -6.06 5.80 -20.48
C LYS A 282 -5.59 4.59 -21.27
N GLN A 283 -4.66 3.82 -20.71
CA GLN A 283 -4.17 2.63 -21.37
C GLN A 283 -5.27 1.55 -21.47
N ALA A 284 -6.03 1.33 -20.39
CA ALA A 284 -7.12 0.37 -20.38
C ALA A 284 -8.20 0.70 -21.42
N LEU A 285 -8.60 1.98 -21.56
CA LEU A 285 -9.54 2.41 -22.58
C LEU A 285 -9.06 2.19 -24.02
N ARG A 286 -7.75 2.29 -24.28
CA ARG A 286 -7.19 2.04 -25.62
C ARG A 286 -7.17 0.55 -25.99
N GLN A 287 -7.31 -0.34 -25.00
CA GLN A 287 -7.26 -1.79 -25.16
C GLN A 287 -8.66 -2.43 -25.26
N LEU A 288 -9.74 -1.66 -25.06
CA LEU A 288 -11.13 -2.07 -25.28
C LEU A 288 -11.47 -2.12 -26.77
#